data_6a1cf0040a2bd8c45bd0b61a95fd30fa
#
_entry.id   6a1cf0040a2bd8c45bd0b61a95fd30fa
#
_cell.length_a   1.000
_cell.length_b   1.000
_cell.length_c   1.000
_cell.angle_alpha   90.00
_cell.angle_beta   90.00
_cell.angle_gamma   90.00
#
_symmetry.space_group_name_H-M   'P 1'
#
loop_
_entity.id
_entity.type
_entity.pdbx_description
1 polymer ?
#
loop_
_entity_poly.entity_id
_entity_poly.type
_entity_poly.pdbx_seq_one_letter_code
_entity_poly.pdbx_strand_id
1 'polypeptide(L)'
;AYLKDNTRFGLFSSTFSLALTLIVIHTGLFGILDQFVRTQTVHPILSGLMYFGIIFIINDIINLPFSLYGTFVLEEKYGFNKTTSKTYVLDKLKGYMLTIVFGTIIMSPVLYFFNTYGENGWWIAWGIITAFMIAIQPLFVHVIAPLFNKFTPLEEGDLRTAIEVFAEKVNFPIARIDMMDGSK
;
A
#
# COMPACT_ATOMS: atom_id res chain seq x y z
N ALA A 1 -20.25 -4.63 -18.78
CA ALA A 1 -20.13 -3.14 -18.78
C ALA A 1 -19.04 -2.70 -17.80
N TYR A 2 -19.09 -3.05 -16.52
CA TYR A 2 -18.12 -2.65 -15.48
C TYR A 2 -16.66 -2.96 -15.87
N LEU A 3 -16.36 -4.20 -16.24
CA LEU A 3 -14.99 -4.60 -16.63
C LEU A 3 -14.44 -3.74 -17.75
N LYS A 4 -15.27 -3.41 -18.76
CA LYS A 4 -14.85 -2.56 -19.89
C LYS A 4 -14.54 -1.13 -19.44
N ASP A 5 -15.39 -0.53 -18.61
CA ASP A 5 -15.19 0.85 -18.12
C ASP A 5 -13.98 0.91 -17.18
N ASN A 6 -13.83 -0.09 -16.28
CA ASN A 6 -12.70 -0.19 -15.37
C ASN A 6 -11.37 -0.40 -16.11
N THR A 7 -11.34 -1.28 -17.14
CA THR A 7 -10.15 -1.48 -17.95
C THR A 7 -9.76 -0.21 -18.72
N ARG A 8 -10.73 0.51 -19.31
CA ARG A 8 -10.47 1.78 -20.01
C ARG A 8 -9.90 2.84 -19.07
N PHE A 9 -10.50 2.97 -17.91
CA PHE A 9 -10.03 3.90 -16.89
C PHE A 9 -8.64 3.52 -16.38
N GLY A 10 -8.40 2.23 -16.11
CA GLY A 10 -7.10 1.71 -15.71
C GLY A 10 -6.02 1.96 -16.76
N LEU A 11 -6.31 1.74 -18.05
CA LEU A 11 -5.39 2.05 -19.15
C LEU A 11 -5.07 3.54 -19.21
N PHE A 12 -6.08 4.41 -19.08
CA PHE A 12 -5.88 5.86 -19.08
C PHE A 12 -4.99 6.31 -17.90
N SER A 13 -5.30 5.89 -16.68
CA SER A 13 -4.52 6.26 -15.49
C SER A 13 -3.09 5.72 -15.54
N SER A 14 -2.90 4.47 -16.02
CA SER A 14 -1.57 3.88 -16.17
C SER A 14 -0.74 4.58 -17.25
N THR A 15 -1.36 4.94 -18.38
CA THR A 15 -0.67 5.69 -19.46
C THR A 15 -0.28 7.08 -18.97
N PHE A 16 -1.17 7.76 -18.25
CA PHE A 16 -0.86 9.05 -17.65
C PHE A 16 0.33 8.96 -16.66
N SER A 17 0.28 7.97 -15.75
CA SER A 17 1.36 7.76 -14.77
C SER A 17 2.69 7.43 -15.44
N LEU A 18 2.67 6.61 -16.50
CA LEU A 18 3.87 6.31 -17.29
C LEU A 18 4.43 7.57 -17.95
N ALA A 19 3.59 8.34 -18.65
CA ALA A 19 4.00 9.57 -19.30
C ALA A 19 4.60 10.57 -18.31
N LEU A 20 3.95 10.74 -17.16
CA LEU A 20 4.45 11.60 -16.08
C LEU A 20 5.81 11.13 -15.55
N THR A 21 5.97 9.83 -15.31
CA THR A 21 7.24 9.26 -14.85
C THR A 21 8.36 9.52 -15.85
N LEU A 22 8.09 9.33 -17.16
CA LEU A 22 9.07 9.62 -18.22
C LEU A 22 9.43 11.12 -18.27
N ILE A 23 8.46 12.02 -18.11
CA ILE A 23 8.70 13.46 -18.03
C ILE A 23 9.60 13.78 -16.83
N VAL A 24 9.29 13.25 -15.64
CA VAL A 24 10.08 13.48 -14.41
C VAL A 24 11.52 13.00 -14.57
N ILE A 25 11.72 11.84 -15.19
CA ILE A 25 13.06 11.31 -15.49
C ILE A 25 13.77 12.21 -16.51
N HIS A 26 13.11 12.56 -17.61
CA HIS A 26 13.71 13.35 -18.69
C HIS A 26 14.10 14.77 -18.24
N THR A 27 13.27 15.39 -17.40
CA THR A 27 13.52 16.75 -16.87
C THR A 27 14.50 16.80 -15.71
N GLY A 28 14.91 15.64 -15.17
CA GLY A 28 15.84 15.58 -14.04
C GLY A 28 15.26 16.06 -12.71
N LEU A 29 13.92 16.09 -12.55
CA LEU A 29 13.25 16.56 -11.34
C LEU A 29 13.67 15.77 -10.08
N PHE A 30 14.03 14.49 -10.23
CA PHE A 30 14.58 13.72 -9.12
C PHE A 30 15.90 14.30 -8.58
N GLY A 31 16.78 14.78 -9.47
CA GLY A 31 18.03 15.43 -9.07
C GLY A 31 17.78 16.78 -8.40
N ILE A 32 16.81 17.58 -8.89
CA ILE A 32 16.42 18.84 -8.28
C ILE A 32 15.88 18.61 -6.86
N LEU A 33 15.05 17.59 -6.70
CA LEU A 33 14.52 17.20 -5.39
C LEU A 33 15.63 16.75 -4.42
N ASP A 34 16.60 15.95 -4.91
CA ASP A 34 17.74 15.52 -4.08
C ASP A 34 18.56 16.73 -3.61
N GLN A 35 18.86 17.66 -4.50
CA GLN A 35 19.56 18.88 -4.14
C GLN A 35 18.77 19.68 -3.10
N PHE A 36 17.47 19.89 -3.30
CA PHE A 36 16.62 20.58 -2.33
C PHE A 36 16.64 19.91 -0.96
N VAL A 37 16.47 18.59 -0.88
CA VAL A 37 16.47 17.87 0.40
C VAL A 37 17.82 18.00 1.12
N ARG A 38 18.93 17.93 0.39
CA ARG A 38 20.27 18.11 0.96
C ARG A 38 20.55 19.50 1.51
N THR A 39 19.79 20.52 1.09
CA THR A 39 19.85 21.84 1.74
C THR A 39 19.15 21.89 3.08
N GLN A 40 18.21 20.97 3.35
CA GLN A 40 17.42 20.96 4.59
C GLN A 40 18.09 20.17 5.71
N THR A 41 18.90 19.16 5.38
CA THR A 41 19.59 18.33 6.38
C THR A 41 20.85 17.69 5.81
N VAL A 42 21.88 17.63 6.65
CA VAL A 42 23.15 16.97 6.33
C VAL A 42 23.17 15.48 6.77
N HIS A 43 22.14 15.05 7.51
CA HIS A 43 22.08 13.68 8.02
C HIS A 43 21.63 12.71 6.91
N PRO A 44 22.46 11.74 6.48
CA PRO A 44 22.20 10.94 5.29
C PRO A 44 20.87 10.17 5.32
N ILE A 45 20.55 9.56 6.47
CA ILE A 45 19.31 8.78 6.63
C ILE A 45 18.09 9.72 6.57
N LEU A 46 18.16 10.86 7.25
CA LEU A 46 17.06 11.82 7.26
C LEU A 46 16.83 12.42 5.87
N SER A 47 17.89 12.76 5.13
CA SER A 47 17.80 13.18 3.72
C SER A 47 17.08 12.14 2.86
N GLY A 48 17.46 10.87 2.97
CA GLY A 48 16.82 9.79 2.23
C GLY A 48 15.34 9.61 2.60
N LEU A 49 15.00 9.65 3.89
CA LEU A 49 13.59 9.56 4.35
C LEU A 49 12.77 10.75 3.86
N MET A 50 13.30 11.97 3.92
CA MET A 50 12.63 13.16 3.37
C MET A 50 12.44 13.06 1.87
N TYR A 51 13.45 12.62 1.13
CA TYR A 51 13.39 12.43 -0.32
C TYR A 51 12.28 11.47 -0.73
N PHE A 52 12.27 10.27 -0.17
CA PHE A 52 11.22 9.28 -0.46
C PHE A 52 9.85 9.69 0.07
N GLY A 53 9.79 10.36 1.22
CA GLY A 53 8.55 10.89 1.79
C GLY A 53 7.91 11.95 0.89
N ILE A 54 8.69 12.88 0.33
CA ILE A 54 8.21 13.89 -0.60
C ILE A 54 7.70 13.24 -1.90
N ILE A 55 8.47 12.29 -2.47
CA ILE A 55 8.03 11.54 -3.65
C ILE A 55 6.71 10.82 -3.39
N PHE A 56 6.58 10.17 -2.23
CA PHE A 56 5.34 9.49 -1.84
C PHE A 56 4.15 10.45 -1.81
N ILE A 57 4.30 11.60 -1.14
CA ILE A 57 3.22 12.61 -1.03
C ILE A 57 2.85 13.18 -2.40
N ILE A 58 3.83 13.53 -3.23
CA ILE A 58 3.58 14.07 -4.57
C ILE A 58 2.85 13.02 -5.43
N ASN A 59 3.32 11.77 -5.41
CA ASN A 59 2.68 10.69 -6.16
C ASN A 59 1.24 10.46 -5.69
N ASP A 60 1.01 10.50 -4.38
CA ASP A 60 -0.33 10.34 -3.82
C ASP A 60 -1.27 11.49 -4.22
N ILE A 61 -0.81 12.74 -4.17
CA ILE A 61 -1.60 13.91 -4.61
C ILE A 61 -1.96 13.80 -6.10
N ILE A 62 -1.02 13.37 -6.94
CA ILE A 62 -1.26 13.19 -8.38
C ILE A 62 -2.27 12.07 -8.64
N ASN A 63 -2.20 10.99 -7.87
CA ASN A 63 -3.11 9.86 -8.02
C ASN A 63 -4.47 10.06 -7.32
N LEU A 64 -4.60 11.06 -6.46
CA LEU A 64 -5.83 11.33 -5.71
C LEU A 64 -7.07 11.51 -6.61
N PRO A 65 -7.04 12.31 -7.71
CA PRO A 65 -8.18 12.43 -8.61
C PRO A 65 -8.62 11.10 -9.23
N PHE A 66 -7.65 10.24 -9.59
CA PHE A 66 -7.95 8.93 -10.17
C PHE A 66 -8.56 7.99 -9.12
N SER A 67 -8.05 8.00 -7.90
CA SER A 67 -8.60 7.22 -6.80
C SER A 67 -10.04 7.65 -6.46
N LEU A 68 -10.28 8.96 -6.37
CA LEU A 68 -11.63 9.50 -6.13
C LEU A 68 -12.60 9.14 -7.25
N TYR A 69 -12.18 9.27 -8.50
CA TYR A 69 -13.03 8.90 -9.65
C TYR A 69 -13.31 7.38 -9.65
N GLY A 70 -12.31 6.56 -9.41
CA GLY A 70 -12.49 5.10 -9.31
C GLY A 70 -13.55 4.73 -8.29
N THR A 71 -13.40 5.23 -7.06
CA THR A 71 -14.29 4.87 -5.94
C THR A 71 -15.67 5.53 -6.05
N PHE A 72 -15.74 6.86 -6.21
CA PHE A 72 -16.99 7.61 -6.08
C PHE A 72 -17.76 7.83 -7.41
N VAL A 73 -17.15 7.51 -8.54
CA VAL A 73 -17.83 7.62 -9.83
C VAL A 73 -17.97 6.25 -10.49
N LEU A 74 -16.86 5.52 -10.64
CA LEU A 74 -16.89 4.27 -11.39
C LEU A 74 -17.55 3.14 -10.58
N GLU A 75 -17.10 2.88 -9.37
CA GLU A 75 -17.68 1.82 -8.51
C GLU A 75 -19.09 2.17 -8.06
N GLU A 76 -19.37 3.45 -7.78
CA GLU A 76 -20.72 3.95 -7.46
C GLU A 76 -21.72 3.70 -8.58
N LYS A 77 -21.33 3.98 -9.84
CA LYS A 77 -22.16 3.73 -11.03
C LYS A 77 -22.65 2.26 -11.13
N TYR A 78 -21.88 1.32 -10.61
CA TYR A 78 -22.19 -0.11 -10.66
C TYR A 78 -22.69 -0.67 -9.33
N GLY A 79 -22.86 0.16 -8.30
CA GLY A 79 -23.37 -0.24 -6.99
C GLY A 79 -22.36 -1.03 -6.15
N PHE A 80 -21.08 -0.96 -6.48
CA PHE A 80 -20.03 -1.66 -5.74
C PHE A 80 -19.45 -0.82 -4.61
N ASN A 81 -19.55 0.52 -4.70
CA ASN A 81 -19.04 1.40 -3.65
C ASN A 81 -20.05 1.52 -2.49
N LYS A 82 -19.56 1.27 -1.28
CA LYS A 82 -20.23 1.60 -0.02
C LYS A 82 -19.39 2.51 0.88
N THR A 83 -18.25 2.95 0.36
CA THR A 83 -17.33 3.83 1.06
C THR A 83 -17.89 5.25 1.14
N THR A 84 -18.02 5.79 2.33
CA THR A 84 -18.35 7.21 2.51
C THR A 84 -17.09 8.06 2.38
N SER A 85 -17.25 9.35 2.01
CA SER A 85 -16.12 10.30 1.97
C SER A 85 -15.36 10.36 3.30
N LYS A 86 -16.08 10.26 4.43
CA LYS A 86 -15.47 10.21 5.76
C LYS A 86 -14.60 8.97 5.96
N THR A 87 -15.11 7.79 5.58
CA THR A 87 -14.35 6.53 5.64
C THR A 87 -13.12 6.60 4.76
N TYR A 88 -13.25 7.08 3.52
CA TYR A 88 -12.15 7.26 2.59
C TYR A 88 -11.01 8.11 3.18
N VAL A 89 -11.35 9.28 3.74
CA VAL A 89 -10.35 10.17 4.35
C VAL A 89 -9.69 9.52 5.58
N LEU A 90 -10.47 8.89 6.46
CA LEU A 90 -9.93 8.20 7.63
C LEU A 90 -8.99 7.05 7.26
N ASP A 91 -9.37 6.24 6.28
CA ASP A 91 -8.55 5.12 5.83
C ASP A 91 -7.27 5.62 5.14
N LYS A 92 -7.34 6.74 4.40
CA LYS A 92 -6.16 7.40 3.83
C LYS A 92 -5.22 7.92 4.92
N LEU A 93 -5.75 8.54 5.98
CA LEU A 93 -4.94 9.00 7.12
C LEU A 93 -4.27 7.83 7.86
N LYS A 94 -4.99 6.75 8.10
CA LYS A 94 -4.40 5.50 8.66
C LYS A 94 -3.30 4.96 7.75
N GLY A 95 -3.54 4.94 6.43
CA GLY A 95 -2.54 4.55 5.43
C GLY A 95 -1.26 5.39 5.52
N TYR A 96 -1.38 6.70 5.63
CA TYR A 96 -0.22 7.58 5.83
C TYR A 96 0.55 7.28 7.12
N MET A 97 -0.17 7.09 8.24
CA MET A 97 0.48 6.71 9.51
C MET A 97 1.24 5.38 9.38
N LEU A 98 0.64 4.37 8.76
CA LEU A 98 1.31 3.08 8.52
C LEU A 98 2.51 3.25 7.58
N THR A 99 2.39 4.03 6.51
CA THR A 99 3.50 4.31 5.59
C THR A 99 4.66 5.01 6.30
N ILE A 100 4.38 5.99 7.18
CA ILE A 100 5.43 6.66 7.96
C ILE A 100 6.12 5.64 8.89
N VAL A 101 5.36 4.86 9.64
CA VAL A 101 5.91 3.90 10.59
C VAL A 101 6.73 2.82 9.88
N PHE A 102 6.11 2.09 8.95
CA PHE A 102 6.78 0.98 8.26
C PHE A 102 7.83 1.46 7.28
N GLY A 103 7.58 2.57 6.59
CA GLY A 103 8.55 3.20 5.70
C GLY A 103 9.82 3.60 6.45
N THR A 104 9.69 4.21 7.63
CA THR A 104 10.85 4.56 8.46
C THR A 104 11.58 3.32 8.97
N ILE A 105 10.85 2.32 9.46
CA ILE A 105 11.44 1.06 9.97
C ILE A 105 12.24 0.33 8.89
N ILE A 106 11.75 0.32 7.64
CA ILE A 106 12.41 -0.39 6.53
C ILE A 106 13.52 0.46 5.92
N MET A 107 13.21 1.72 5.60
CA MET A 107 14.13 2.57 4.84
C MET A 107 15.33 3.02 5.67
N SER A 108 15.19 3.24 6.98
CA SER A 108 16.31 3.70 7.80
C SER A 108 17.47 2.71 7.81
N PRO A 109 17.29 1.40 8.08
CA PRO A 109 18.38 0.44 7.97
C PRO A 109 18.94 0.32 6.55
N VAL A 110 18.07 0.31 5.54
CA VAL A 110 18.50 0.25 4.13
C VAL A 110 19.42 1.43 3.79
N LEU A 111 19.01 2.65 4.09
CA LEU A 111 19.82 3.86 3.87
C LEU A 111 21.11 3.85 4.69
N TYR A 112 21.06 3.37 5.95
CA TYR A 112 22.25 3.24 6.79
C TYR A 112 23.28 2.30 6.16
N PHE A 113 22.85 1.13 5.71
CA PHE A 113 23.77 0.14 5.11
C PHE A 113 24.34 0.61 3.78
N PHE A 114 23.52 1.26 2.91
CA PHE A 114 24.05 1.86 1.69
C PHE A 114 25.04 2.99 1.97
N ASN A 115 24.78 3.82 2.98
CA ASN A 115 25.70 4.88 3.36
C ASN A 115 27.02 4.35 3.95
N THR A 116 26.96 3.21 4.67
CA THR A 116 28.14 2.64 5.37
C THR A 116 28.97 1.72 4.47
N TYR A 117 28.31 0.90 3.65
CA TYR A 117 28.96 -0.14 2.85
C TYR A 117 28.97 0.15 1.34
N GLY A 118 28.39 1.28 0.92
CA GLY A 118 28.34 1.68 -0.48
C GLY A 118 27.70 0.61 -1.37
N GLU A 119 28.35 0.29 -2.48
CA GLU A 119 27.86 -0.71 -3.44
C GLU A 119 27.65 -2.10 -2.87
N ASN A 120 28.35 -2.47 -1.79
CA ASN A 120 28.19 -3.76 -1.13
C ASN A 120 26.99 -3.81 -0.17
N GLY A 121 26.28 -2.72 0.03
CA GLY A 121 25.09 -2.66 0.91
C GLY A 121 23.84 -3.35 0.35
N TRP A 122 23.78 -3.63 -0.95
CA TRP A 122 22.57 -4.13 -1.60
C TRP A 122 22.05 -5.48 -1.08
N TRP A 123 22.93 -6.42 -0.81
CA TRP A 123 22.53 -7.74 -0.32
C TRP A 123 22.08 -7.71 1.15
N ILE A 124 22.60 -6.78 1.96
CA ILE A 124 22.12 -6.53 3.33
C ILE A 124 20.71 -5.91 3.25
N ALA A 125 20.54 -4.91 2.39
CA ALA A 125 19.24 -4.31 2.13
C ALA A 125 18.20 -5.33 1.65
N TRP A 126 18.59 -6.23 0.74
CA TRP A 126 17.76 -7.35 0.31
C TRP A 126 17.36 -8.27 1.46
N GLY A 127 18.31 -8.64 2.33
CA GLY A 127 18.04 -9.45 3.50
C GLY A 127 17.05 -8.79 4.47
N ILE A 128 17.20 -7.49 4.74
CA ILE A 128 16.28 -6.71 5.59
C ILE A 128 14.86 -6.68 5.00
N ILE A 129 14.74 -6.39 3.72
CA ILE A 129 13.44 -6.35 3.03
C ILE A 129 12.79 -7.74 3.07
N THR A 130 13.55 -8.79 2.81
CA THR A 130 13.04 -10.17 2.85
C THR A 130 12.56 -10.56 4.25
N ALA A 131 13.35 -10.28 5.28
CA ALA A 131 12.97 -10.53 6.68
C ALA A 131 11.69 -9.74 7.05
N PHE A 132 11.60 -8.48 6.62
CA PHE A 132 10.41 -7.67 6.82
C PHE A 132 9.18 -8.25 6.12
N MET A 133 9.31 -8.69 4.86
CA MET A 133 8.19 -9.29 4.11
C MET A 133 7.66 -10.57 4.78
N ILE A 134 8.54 -11.37 5.39
CA ILE A 134 8.13 -12.55 6.16
C ILE A 134 7.40 -12.12 7.44
N ALA A 135 7.92 -11.13 8.15
CA ALA A 135 7.35 -10.67 9.41
C ALA A 135 6.02 -9.91 9.24
N ILE A 136 5.82 -9.21 8.11
CA ILE A 136 4.62 -8.41 7.88
C ILE A 136 3.37 -9.28 7.66
N GLN A 137 3.50 -10.50 7.16
CA GLN A 137 2.35 -11.37 6.88
C GLN A 137 1.48 -11.64 8.11
N PRO A 138 2.00 -12.16 9.24
CA PRO A 138 1.20 -12.34 10.44
C PRO A 138 0.73 -11.00 11.03
N LEU A 139 1.56 -9.95 10.93
CA LEU A 139 1.20 -8.61 11.40
C LEU A 139 0.05 -8.02 10.59
N PHE A 140 0.02 -8.26 9.28
CA PHE A 140 -1.07 -7.82 8.42
C PHE A 140 -2.41 -8.39 8.87
N VAL A 141 -2.48 -9.70 9.09
CA VAL A 141 -3.73 -10.39 9.48
C VAL A 141 -4.21 -9.98 10.87
N HIS A 142 -3.29 -9.87 11.85
CA HIS A 142 -3.66 -9.67 13.25
C HIS A 142 -3.77 -8.20 13.67
N VAL A 143 -3.11 -7.29 12.95
CA VAL A 143 -3.06 -5.87 13.33
C VAL A 143 -3.56 -4.96 12.21
N ILE A 144 -3.00 -5.08 11.00
CA ILE A 144 -3.29 -4.12 9.93
C ILE A 144 -4.71 -4.31 9.40
N ALA A 145 -5.10 -5.53 9.06
CA ALA A 145 -6.42 -5.78 8.49
C ALA A 145 -7.58 -5.39 9.45
N PRO A 146 -7.52 -5.67 10.77
CA PRO A 146 -8.53 -5.18 11.73
C PRO A 146 -8.59 -3.66 11.90
N LEU A 147 -7.52 -2.94 11.55
CA LEU A 147 -7.49 -1.48 11.61
C LEU A 147 -8.41 -0.83 10.56
N PHE A 148 -8.60 -1.50 9.43
CA PHE A 148 -9.40 -1.03 8.30
C PHE A 148 -10.76 -1.69 8.21
N ASN A 149 -10.88 -2.96 8.62
CA ASN A 149 -12.07 -3.77 8.44
C ASN A 149 -12.53 -4.37 9.77
N LYS A 150 -13.85 -4.52 9.90
CA LYS A 150 -14.43 -5.29 11.01
C LYS A 150 -14.49 -6.76 10.61
N PHE A 151 -13.99 -7.60 11.49
CA PHE A 151 -14.10 -9.04 11.39
C PHE A 151 -15.18 -9.51 12.37
N THR A 152 -16.14 -10.27 11.86
CA THR A 152 -17.19 -10.90 12.67
C THR A 152 -17.12 -12.40 12.48
N PRO A 153 -17.18 -13.22 13.55
CA PRO A 153 -17.22 -14.67 13.40
C PRO A 153 -18.36 -15.07 12.46
N LEU A 154 -18.10 -16.03 11.58
CA LEU A 154 -19.15 -16.60 10.75
C LEU A 154 -20.12 -17.37 11.64
N GLU A 155 -21.42 -17.01 11.57
CA GLU A 155 -22.47 -17.68 12.31
C GLU A 155 -22.61 -19.13 11.87
N GLU A 156 -23.17 -19.96 12.77
CA GLU A 156 -23.48 -21.36 12.46
C GLU A 156 -24.53 -21.43 11.34
N GLY A 157 -24.28 -22.28 10.34
CA GLY A 157 -25.16 -22.45 9.20
C GLY A 157 -24.48 -23.25 8.08
N ASP A 158 -25.23 -23.44 6.97
CA ASP A 158 -24.81 -24.29 5.85
C ASP A 158 -23.44 -23.91 5.28
N LEU A 159 -23.15 -22.61 5.18
CA LEU A 159 -21.88 -22.13 4.67
C LEU A 159 -20.71 -22.52 5.58
N ARG A 160 -20.85 -22.30 6.89
CA ARG A 160 -19.83 -22.67 7.86
C ARG A 160 -19.57 -24.16 7.85
N THR A 161 -20.65 -24.96 7.91
CA THR A 161 -20.56 -26.43 7.85
C THR A 161 -19.86 -26.89 6.56
N ALA A 162 -20.19 -26.29 5.42
CA ALA A 162 -19.55 -26.64 4.14
C ALA A 162 -18.05 -26.33 4.14
N ILE A 163 -17.63 -25.21 4.76
CA ILE A 163 -16.21 -24.85 4.89
C ILE A 163 -15.48 -25.83 5.81
N GLU A 164 -16.07 -26.17 6.96
CA GLU A 164 -15.49 -27.11 7.93
C GLU A 164 -15.34 -28.52 7.33
N VAL A 165 -16.37 -29.04 6.67
CA VAL A 165 -16.32 -30.32 5.95
C VAL A 165 -15.26 -30.32 4.85
N PHE A 166 -15.15 -29.23 4.09
CA PHE A 166 -14.11 -29.11 3.08
C PHE A 166 -12.71 -29.13 3.70
N ALA A 167 -12.50 -28.39 4.79
CA ALA A 167 -11.21 -28.34 5.47
C ALA A 167 -10.81 -29.71 6.06
N GLU A 168 -11.75 -30.43 6.66
CA GLU A 168 -11.52 -31.82 7.11
C GLU A 168 -11.10 -32.73 5.95
N LYS A 169 -11.80 -32.62 4.82
CA LYS A 169 -11.49 -33.44 3.62
C LYS A 169 -10.06 -33.21 3.08
N VAL A 170 -9.53 -31.99 3.22
CA VAL A 170 -8.18 -31.65 2.77
C VAL A 170 -7.15 -31.65 3.91
N ASN A 171 -7.52 -32.09 5.11
CA ASN A 171 -6.70 -32.07 6.32
C ASN A 171 -6.12 -30.69 6.64
N PHE A 172 -6.90 -29.62 6.43
CA PHE A 172 -6.49 -28.25 6.72
C PHE A 172 -7.00 -27.81 8.10
N PRO A 173 -6.13 -27.51 9.08
CA PRO A 173 -6.55 -27.07 10.40
C PRO A 173 -7.13 -25.66 10.35
N ILE A 174 -8.42 -25.50 10.66
CA ILE A 174 -9.07 -24.19 10.78
C ILE A 174 -9.04 -23.77 12.23
N ALA A 175 -8.42 -22.60 12.49
CA ALA A 175 -8.44 -21.99 13.84
C ALA A 175 -9.67 -21.09 14.03
N ARG A 176 -10.12 -20.37 12.98
CA ARG A 176 -11.24 -19.43 13.03
C ARG A 176 -11.77 -19.15 11.61
N ILE A 177 -13.07 -18.92 11.51
CA ILE A 177 -13.75 -18.51 10.29
C ILE A 177 -14.43 -17.18 10.57
N ASP A 178 -14.02 -16.13 9.85
CA ASP A 178 -14.56 -14.79 10.00
C ASP A 178 -15.13 -14.28 8.66
N MET A 179 -16.15 -13.45 8.79
CA MET A 179 -16.64 -12.62 7.70
C MET A 179 -15.98 -11.23 7.77
N MET A 180 -15.61 -10.71 6.62
CA MET A 180 -15.13 -9.35 6.45
C MET A 180 -16.02 -8.63 5.44
N ASP A 181 -16.41 -7.39 5.72
CA ASP A 181 -17.10 -6.55 4.74
C ASP A 181 -16.12 -6.09 3.67
N GLY A 182 -16.18 -6.71 2.49
CA GLY A 182 -15.34 -6.39 1.33
C GLY A 182 -15.88 -5.30 0.42
N SER A 183 -16.92 -4.57 0.85
CA SER A 183 -17.59 -3.53 0.05
C SER A 183 -17.00 -2.13 0.22
N LYS A 184 -15.86 -2.02 0.89
CA LYS A 184 -15.14 -0.75 1.09
C LYS A 184 -14.07 -0.57 0.03
#